data_399989c75775ae6f10bd8115cc0c9d2c
#
_entry.id   399989c75775ae6f10bd8115cc0c9d2c
#
_cell.length_a   1.000
_cell.length_b   1.000
_cell.length_c   1.000
_cell.angle_alpha   90.00
_cell.angle_beta   90.00
_cell.angle_gamma   90.00
#
_symmetry.space_group_name_H-M   'P 1'
#
loop_
_entity.id
_entity.type
_entity.pdbx_description
1 polymer ?
#
loop_
_entity_poly.entity_id
_entity_poly.type
_entity_poly.pdbx_seq_one_letter_code
_entity_poly.pdbx_strand_id
1 'polypeptide(L)' 'MGAIERNGYIFEPEYSVISQDGAIHVYKEGKFVEEIKFEFQGKFPEHNQIEELVNHYCAQFHQ' A
#
# COMPACT_ATOMS: atom_id res chain seq x y z
N MET A 1 -9.12 1.37 5.90
CA MET A 1 -8.98 1.16 4.46
C MET A 1 -9.06 -0.29 4.12
N GLY A 2 -9.68 -0.59 3.01
CA GLY A 2 -9.75 -1.97 2.56
C GLY A 2 -8.52 -2.38 1.78
N ALA A 3 -8.43 -3.68 1.53
CA ALA A 3 -7.34 -4.21 0.71
C ALA A 3 -7.60 -3.90 -0.76
N ILE A 4 -6.52 -3.76 -1.51
CA ILE A 4 -6.57 -3.56 -2.95
C ILE A 4 -5.93 -4.76 -3.61
N GLU A 5 -6.63 -5.33 -4.59
CA GLU A 5 -6.08 -6.45 -5.34
C GLU A 5 -5.74 -5.99 -6.75
N ARG A 6 -4.50 -6.24 -7.19
CA ARG A 6 -4.07 -5.82 -8.52
C ARG A 6 -2.90 -6.66 -8.98
N ASN A 7 -2.97 -7.15 -10.21
CA ASN A 7 -1.91 -7.96 -10.82
C ASN A 7 -1.55 -9.20 -10.00
N GLY A 8 -2.53 -9.77 -9.29
CA GLY A 8 -2.29 -10.94 -8.48
C GLY A 8 -1.71 -10.66 -7.12
N TYR A 9 -1.49 -9.40 -6.79
CA TYR A 9 -1.02 -8.99 -5.47
C TYR A 9 -2.17 -8.44 -4.66
N ILE A 10 -2.05 -8.58 -3.34
CA ILE A 10 -2.98 -7.96 -2.40
C ILE A 10 -2.22 -6.93 -1.60
N PHE A 11 -2.75 -5.72 -1.56
CA PHE A 11 -2.12 -4.57 -0.88
C PHE A 11 -3.01 -4.19 0.29
N GLU A 12 -2.47 -4.25 1.51
CA GLU A 12 -3.21 -3.93 2.72
C GLU A 12 -2.61 -2.70 3.37
N PRO A 13 -3.20 -1.52 3.19
CA PRO A 13 -2.70 -0.31 3.83
C PRO A 13 -3.04 -0.27 5.30
N GLU A 14 -2.09 0.18 6.10
CA GLU A 14 -2.29 0.49 7.52
C GLU A 14 -1.65 1.84 7.79
N TYR A 15 -2.17 2.55 8.77
CA TYR A 15 -1.60 3.86 9.08
C TYR A 15 -1.86 4.24 10.53
N SER A 16 -1.06 5.18 11.02
CA SER A 16 -1.19 5.75 12.35
C SER A 16 -1.32 7.25 12.23
N VAL A 17 -2.42 7.80 12.74
CA VAL A 17 -2.63 9.24 12.74
C VAL A 17 -1.66 9.91 13.70
N ILE A 18 -1.33 9.25 14.79
CA ILE A 18 -0.41 9.82 15.78
C ILE A 18 0.98 9.98 15.16
N SER A 19 1.46 8.97 14.46
CA SER A 19 2.79 9.00 13.85
C SER A 19 2.79 9.67 12.49
N GLN A 20 1.62 9.86 11.87
CA GLN A 20 1.47 10.43 10.53
C GLN A 20 2.23 9.63 9.49
N ASP A 21 2.22 8.31 9.64
CA ASP A 21 2.86 7.42 8.69
C ASP A 21 2.06 6.14 8.58
N GLY A 22 2.43 5.32 7.63
CA GLY A 22 1.79 4.04 7.44
C GLY A 22 2.64 3.11 6.61
N ALA A 23 2.05 1.98 6.26
CA ALA A 23 2.72 0.99 5.44
C ALA A 23 1.67 0.22 4.66
N ILE A 24 2.06 -0.20 3.47
CA ILE A 24 1.24 -1.10 2.67
C ILE A 24 1.91 -2.46 2.72
N HIS A 25 1.21 -3.45 3.23
CA HIS A 25 1.71 -4.82 3.28
C HIS A 25 1.27 -5.52 2.01
N VAL A 26 2.23 -6.06 1.26
CA VAL A 26 1.98 -6.66 -0.04
C VAL A 26 2.08 -8.17 0.09
N TYR A 27 1.05 -8.86 -0.43
CA TYR A 27 0.97 -10.31 -0.40
C TYR A 27 0.81 -10.84 -1.81
N LYS A 28 1.37 -12.00 -2.06
CA LYS A 28 1.14 -12.73 -3.30
C LYS A 28 0.89 -14.19 -2.95
N GLU A 29 -0.24 -14.71 -3.42
CA GLU A 29 -0.62 -16.11 -3.17
C GLU A 29 -0.60 -16.44 -1.68
N GLY A 30 -1.10 -15.49 -0.88
CA GLY A 30 -1.21 -15.66 0.54
C GLY A 30 0.08 -15.46 1.33
N LYS A 31 1.17 -15.10 0.66
CA LYS A 31 2.45 -14.92 1.32
C LYS A 31 2.87 -13.46 1.33
N PHE A 32 3.37 -13.02 2.47
CA PHE A 32 3.92 -11.68 2.60
C PHE A 32 5.17 -11.53 1.73
N VAL A 33 5.22 -10.50 0.89
CA VAL A 33 6.37 -10.31 0.01
C VAL A 33 7.08 -9.00 0.28
N GLU A 34 6.38 -7.94 0.70
CA GLU A 34 7.05 -6.66 0.88
C GLU A 34 6.21 -5.71 1.68
N GLU A 35 6.87 -4.76 2.34
CA GLU A 35 6.23 -3.67 3.04
C GLU A 35 6.66 -2.35 2.39
N ILE A 36 5.68 -1.52 2.01
CA ILE A 36 5.93 -0.22 1.41
C ILE A 36 5.58 0.83 2.44
N LYS A 37 6.57 1.55 2.96
CA LYS A 37 6.34 2.57 3.98
C LYS A 37 6.05 3.91 3.32
N PHE A 38 5.18 4.70 3.96
CA PHE A 38 4.84 6.02 3.44
C PHE A 38 4.51 6.96 4.60
N GLU A 39 4.50 8.26 4.31
CA GLU A 39 4.10 9.28 5.26
C GLU A 39 2.91 10.03 4.69
N PHE A 40 2.09 10.60 5.57
CA PHE A 40 0.94 11.37 5.16
C PHE A 40 0.67 12.47 6.18
N GLN A 41 -0.24 13.38 5.85
CA GLN A 41 -0.66 14.44 6.74
C GLN A 41 -2.17 14.42 6.87
N GLY A 42 -2.69 14.71 8.08
CA GLY A 42 -4.12 14.79 8.29
C GLY A 42 -4.67 13.56 8.98
N LYS A 43 -5.95 13.30 8.76
CA LYS A 43 -6.66 12.26 9.47
C LYS A 43 -6.49 10.88 8.82
N PHE A 44 -6.14 10.85 7.55
CA PHE A 44 -5.92 9.60 6.84
C PHE A 44 -5.15 9.89 5.56
N PRO A 45 -4.44 8.88 5.01
CA PRO A 45 -3.76 9.05 3.74
C PRO A 45 -4.79 9.24 2.63
N GLU A 46 -4.47 10.07 1.66
CA GLU A 46 -5.36 10.27 0.54
C GLU A 46 -5.41 9.04 -0.33
N HIS A 47 -6.60 8.78 -0.90
CA HIS A 47 -6.78 7.64 -1.76
C HIS A 47 -5.79 7.64 -2.92
N ASN A 48 -5.55 8.81 -3.53
CA ASN A 48 -4.61 8.91 -4.65
C ASN A 48 -3.20 8.56 -4.25
N GLN A 49 -2.79 8.91 -3.02
CA GLN A 49 -1.45 8.56 -2.55
C GLN A 49 -1.27 7.04 -2.53
N ILE A 50 -2.25 6.34 -1.98
CA ILE A 50 -2.18 4.89 -1.90
C ILE A 50 -2.20 4.27 -3.29
N GLU A 51 -3.08 4.78 -4.18
CA GLU A 51 -3.16 4.28 -5.54
C GLU A 51 -1.85 4.44 -6.29
N GLU A 52 -1.18 5.56 -6.11
CA GLU A 52 0.08 5.79 -6.79
C GLU A 52 1.16 4.83 -6.31
N LEU A 53 1.18 4.55 -5.02
CA LEU A 53 2.15 3.60 -4.48
C LEU A 53 1.90 2.20 -5.03
N VAL A 54 0.64 1.79 -5.10
CA VAL A 54 0.27 0.50 -5.65
C VAL A 54 0.65 0.42 -7.13
N ASN A 55 0.34 1.47 -7.89
CA ASN A 55 0.65 1.49 -9.32
C ASN A 55 2.15 1.46 -9.56
N HIS A 56 2.91 2.19 -8.75
CA HIS A 56 4.36 2.21 -8.87
C HIS A 56 4.95 0.82 -8.63
N TYR A 57 4.45 0.15 -7.60
CA TYR A 57 4.91 -1.20 -7.29
C TYR A 57 4.60 -2.14 -8.45
N CYS A 58 3.38 -2.09 -8.97
CA CYS A 58 2.98 -2.95 -10.07
C CYS A 58 3.80 -2.69 -11.32
N ALA A 59 4.15 -1.43 -11.58
CA ALA A 59 4.96 -1.09 -12.74
C ALA A 59 6.36 -1.69 -12.65
N GLN A 60 6.92 -1.75 -11.44
CA GLN A 60 8.26 -2.30 -11.25
C GLN A 60 8.30 -3.80 -11.47
N PHE A 61 7.21 -4.50 -11.14
CA PHE A 61 7.20 -5.96 -11.19
C PHE A 61 6.27 -6.51 -12.26
N HIS A 62 5.82 -5.64 -13.15
CA HIS A 62 4.98 -6.06 -14.26
C HIS A 62 5.83 -6.76 -15.32
N GLN A 63 5.37 -7.90 -15.76
CA GLN A 63 6.03 -8.66 -16.81
C GLN A 63 5.17 -8.76 -18.04
#